data_5d283a415dba6951e43fbff204509c67
#
_entry.id   5d283a415dba6951e43fbff204509c67
#
_cell.length_a   1.000
_cell.length_b   1.000
_cell.length_c   1.000
_cell.angle_alpha   90.00
_cell.angle_beta   90.00
_cell.angle_gamma   90.00
#
_symmetry.space_group_name_H-M   'P 1'
#
loop_
_entity.id
_entity.type
_entity.pdbx_description
1 polymer ?
#
loop_
_entity_poly.entity_id
_entity_poly.type
_entity_poly.pdbx_seq_one_letter_code
_entity_poly.pdbx_strand_id
1 'polypeptide(L)'
;MLLKEVLDLFELLDTPAACGETAKQLLLENGADEVTVTTIEGAKGSTDCIKALIKGSNGKSSGGTAPTLGIIGRLGGLGARPAMIGFVSDGDGALAALAAGLKLAKMHRNGDVLEGDVIVATHICPDAPTQEHFPVPFMGSPISMVQCNMAEVDERMDAILSIDTTKGNRVINLNGIAISNTVKEGYILEVSNDLMDIY
;
A
#
# COMPACT_ATOMS: atom_id res chain seq x y z
N MET A 1 -13.88 10.68 -7.77
CA MET A 1 -14.34 10.01 -6.54
C MET A 1 -13.47 8.79 -6.34
N LEU A 2 -12.92 8.54 -5.15
CA LEU A 2 -11.98 7.42 -4.90
C LEU A 2 -12.66 6.05 -4.85
N LEU A 3 -13.96 6.01 -4.55
CA LEU A 3 -14.72 4.76 -4.43
C LEU A 3 -14.65 3.88 -5.67
N LYS A 4 -14.63 4.49 -6.87
CA LYS A 4 -14.51 3.71 -8.11
C LYS A 4 -13.17 2.95 -8.17
N GLU A 5 -12.07 3.63 -7.83
CA GLU A 5 -10.75 3.04 -7.81
C GLU A 5 -10.64 1.88 -6.81
N VAL A 6 -11.30 2.03 -5.64
CA VAL A 6 -11.37 0.97 -4.63
C VAL A 6 -12.13 -0.25 -5.17
N LEU A 7 -13.28 -0.02 -5.81
CA LEU A 7 -14.08 -1.12 -6.37
C LEU A 7 -13.36 -1.82 -7.54
N ASP A 8 -12.79 -1.05 -8.48
CA ASP A 8 -12.03 -1.59 -9.60
C ASP A 8 -10.87 -2.49 -9.12
N LEU A 9 -10.16 -2.06 -8.09
CA LEU A 9 -9.05 -2.83 -7.52
C LEU A 9 -9.53 -4.02 -6.68
N PHE A 10 -10.60 -3.86 -5.93
CA PHE A 10 -11.17 -4.97 -5.16
C PHE A 10 -11.56 -6.11 -6.10
N GLU A 11 -12.32 -5.84 -7.14
CA GLU A 11 -12.73 -6.85 -8.13
C GLU A 11 -11.52 -7.50 -8.83
N LEU A 12 -10.47 -6.71 -9.09
CA LEU A 12 -9.25 -7.22 -9.72
C LEU A 12 -8.47 -8.17 -8.81
N LEU A 13 -8.44 -7.88 -7.51
CA LEU A 13 -7.58 -8.57 -6.55
C LEU A 13 -8.32 -9.65 -5.75
N ASP A 14 -9.65 -9.60 -5.68
CA ASP A 14 -10.47 -10.62 -4.99
C ASP A 14 -10.68 -11.88 -5.85
N THR A 15 -9.59 -12.36 -6.44
CA THR A 15 -9.62 -13.50 -7.38
C THR A 15 -8.47 -14.47 -7.12
N PRO A 16 -8.61 -15.74 -7.57
CA PRO A 16 -7.51 -16.70 -7.49
C PRO A 16 -6.28 -16.33 -8.31
N ALA A 17 -6.43 -15.43 -9.29
CA ALA A 17 -5.38 -15.00 -10.20
C ALA A 17 -4.68 -13.71 -9.73
N ALA A 18 -5.01 -13.19 -8.55
CA ALA A 18 -4.38 -11.99 -8.00
C ALA A 18 -2.86 -12.13 -7.94
N CYS A 19 -2.15 -11.15 -8.47
CA CYS A 19 -0.69 -11.08 -8.45
C CYS A 19 -0.22 -9.63 -8.65
N GLY A 20 1.04 -9.38 -8.39
CA GLY A 20 1.63 -8.05 -8.56
C GLY A 20 1.58 -7.56 -10.01
N GLU A 21 1.76 -8.43 -10.98
CA GLU A 21 1.76 -8.05 -12.39
C GLU A 21 0.40 -7.53 -12.88
N THR A 22 -0.69 -8.08 -12.36
CA THR A 22 -2.04 -7.59 -12.68
C THR A 22 -2.26 -6.16 -12.19
N ALA A 23 -1.85 -5.87 -10.96
CA ALA A 23 -1.94 -4.52 -10.40
C ALA A 23 -0.98 -3.55 -11.11
N LYS A 24 0.22 -3.99 -11.48
CA LYS A 24 1.19 -3.21 -12.26
C LYS A 24 0.60 -2.79 -13.60
N GLN A 25 0.02 -3.72 -14.34
CA GLN A 25 -0.59 -3.41 -15.63
C GLN A 25 -1.67 -2.35 -15.49
N LEU A 26 -2.57 -2.49 -14.51
CA LEU A 26 -3.63 -1.51 -14.26
C LEU A 26 -3.07 -0.12 -13.98
N LEU A 27 -2.03 -0.01 -13.15
CA LEU A 27 -1.41 1.28 -12.81
C LEU A 27 -0.75 1.94 -14.02
N LEU A 28 0.03 1.19 -14.81
CA LEU A 28 0.68 1.68 -16.04
C LEU A 28 -0.33 2.17 -17.07
N GLU A 29 -1.38 1.39 -17.35
CA GLU A 29 -2.46 1.75 -18.28
C GLU A 29 -3.20 3.02 -17.86
N ASN A 30 -3.16 3.37 -16.58
CA ASN A 30 -3.84 4.53 -16.03
C ASN A 30 -2.92 5.72 -15.76
N GLY A 31 -1.64 5.66 -16.13
CA GLY A 31 -0.76 6.81 -16.15
C GLY A 31 0.30 6.86 -15.06
N ALA A 32 0.55 5.75 -14.35
CA ALA A 32 1.77 5.64 -13.55
C ALA A 32 3.01 5.63 -14.47
N ASP A 33 4.05 6.35 -14.09
CA ASP A 33 5.27 6.49 -14.92
C ASP A 33 6.15 5.26 -14.91
N GLU A 34 6.28 4.65 -13.73
CA GLU A 34 7.04 3.41 -13.55
C GLU A 34 6.31 2.52 -12.55
N VAL A 35 6.26 1.21 -12.83
CA VAL A 35 5.78 0.23 -11.86
C VAL A 35 6.69 -1.00 -11.90
N THR A 36 7.24 -1.35 -10.76
CA THR A 36 8.05 -2.56 -10.59
C THR A 36 7.34 -3.56 -9.72
N VAL A 37 7.53 -4.83 -10.03
CA VAL A 37 7.10 -5.96 -9.19
C VAL A 37 8.33 -6.80 -8.89
N THR A 38 8.54 -7.10 -7.62
CA THR A 38 9.61 -7.96 -7.16
C THR A 38 9.01 -9.08 -6.31
N THR A 39 9.08 -10.29 -6.80
CA THR A 39 8.66 -11.45 -6.02
C THR A 39 9.75 -11.83 -5.03
N ILE A 40 9.39 -11.92 -3.77
CA ILE A 40 10.28 -12.32 -2.67
C ILE A 40 9.82 -13.66 -2.12
N GLU A 41 10.74 -14.64 -2.17
CA GLU A 41 10.53 -15.95 -1.60
C GLU A 41 10.81 -15.94 -0.10
N GLY A 42 9.93 -16.55 0.67
CA GLY A 42 10.07 -16.75 2.10
C GLY A 42 9.90 -18.22 2.50
N ALA A 43 10.10 -18.52 3.77
CA ALA A 43 9.99 -19.88 4.28
C ALA A 43 8.57 -20.49 4.17
N LYS A 44 7.54 -19.65 4.02
CA LYS A 44 6.13 -20.06 4.02
C LYS A 44 5.39 -19.67 2.73
N GLY A 45 6.11 -19.37 1.67
CA GLY A 45 5.56 -18.94 0.38
C GLY A 45 6.26 -17.69 -0.15
N SER A 46 5.66 -17.06 -1.15
CA SER A 46 6.19 -15.85 -1.78
C SER A 46 5.20 -14.69 -1.70
N THR A 47 5.71 -13.49 -1.92
CA THR A 47 4.89 -12.29 -2.05
C THR A 47 5.41 -11.40 -3.16
N ASP A 48 4.51 -10.76 -3.88
CA ASP A 48 4.83 -9.77 -4.91
C ASP A 48 4.86 -8.37 -4.28
N CYS A 49 6.04 -7.82 -4.10
CA CYS A 49 6.20 -6.43 -3.71
C CYS A 49 6.07 -5.54 -4.93
N ILE A 50 5.10 -4.63 -4.91
CA ILE A 50 4.84 -3.68 -5.99
C ILE A 50 5.25 -2.28 -5.55
N LYS A 51 5.89 -1.54 -6.46
CA LYS A 51 6.26 -0.14 -6.26
C LYS A 51 5.94 0.65 -7.52
N ALA A 52 5.14 1.70 -7.39
CA ALA A 52 4.70 2.56 -8.47
C ALA A 52 5.18 4.00 -8.24
N LEU A 53 5.75 4.62 -9.26
CA LEU A 53 6.14 6.03 -9.28
C LEU A 53 5.15 6.82 -10.12
N ILE A 54 4.64 7.90 -9.57
CA ILE A 54 3.90 8.96 -10.26
C ILE A 54 4.74 10.24 -10.16
N LYS A 55 5.24 10.73 -11.29
CA LYS A 55 6.14 11.87 -11.34
C LYS A 55 5.43 13.18 -11.10
N GLY A 56 6.06 14.04 -10.30
CA GLY A 56 5.64 15.41 -10.11
C GLY A 56 6.22 16.36 -11.17
N SER A 57 5.60 17.53 -11.33
CA SER A 57 6.06 18.56 -12.25
C SER A 57 7.44 19.15 -11.89
N ASN A 58 7.82 19.07 -10.62
CA ASN A 58 9.11 19.48 -10.05
C ASN A 58 9.70 18.37 -9.18
N GLY A 59 9.34 17.11 -9.47
CA GLY A 59 9.75 15.95 -8.70
C GLY A 59 11.24 15.60 -8.88
N LYS A 60 11.83 14.98 -7.88
CA LYS A 60 13.25 14.55 -7.87
C LYS A 60 13.56 13.57 -9.01
N SER A 61 12.62 12.73 -9.38
CA SER A 61 12.76 11.79 -10.51
C SER A 61 12.97 12.47 -11.87
N SER A 62 12.56 13.74 -11.97
CA SER A 62 12.72 14.56 -13.17
C SER A 62 13.80 15.66 -13.01
N GLY A 63 14.62 15.56 -11.95
CA GLY A 63 15.68 16.53 -11.66
C GLY A 63 15.19 17.77 -10.90
N GLY A 64 13.96 17.78 -10.42
CA GLY A 64 13.40 18.84 -9.58
C GLY A 64 13.80 18.73 -8.11
N THR A 65 13.19 19.57 -7.27
CA THR A 65 13.55 19.71 -5.84
C THR A 65 12.37 19.50 -4.90
N ALA A 66 11.17 19.32 -5.41
CA ALA A 66 10.00 19.07 -4.58
C ALA A 66 10.10 17.73 -3.83
N PRO A 67 9.60 17.68 -2.59
CA PRO A 67 9.69 16.45 -1.80
C PRO A 67 8.86 15.31 -2.38
N THR A 68 9.31 14.09 -2.13
CA THR A 68 8.65 12.86 -2.56
C THR A 68 7.83 12.28 -1.41
N LEU A 69 6.54 12.03 -1.64
CA LEU A 69 5.66 11.36 -0.71
C LEU A 69 5.66 9.84 -0.98
N GLY A 70 5.97 9.06 0.04
CA GLY A 70 5.73 7.62 0.07
C GLY A 70 4.34 7.29 0.62
N ILE A 71 3.60 6.43 -0.07
CA ILE A 71 2.34 5.85 0.41
C ILE A 71 2.54 4.34 0.48
N ILE A 72 2.57 3.77 1.68
CA ILE A 72 2.83 2.35 1.88
C ILE A 72 1.57 1.70 2.44
N GLY A 73 1.04 0.71 1.72
CA GLY A 73 -0.04 -0.13 2.19
C GLY A 73 0.50 -1.34 2.94
N ARG A 74 0.11 -1.49 4.19
CA ARG A 74 0.55 -2.60 5.03
C ARG A 74 -0.44 -3.73 5.02
N LEU A 75 0.15 -4.89 4.94
CA LEU A 75 -0.41 -6.21 4.79
C LEU A 75 -1.26 -6.32 3.52
N GLY A 76 -0.68 -6.99 2.54
CA GLY A 76 -1.25 -7.25 1.22
C GLY A 76 -1.80 -8.64 1.10
N GLY A 77 -2.37 -9.17 2.16
CA GLY A 77 -2.96 -10.50 2.18
C GLY A 77 -4.28 -10.54 1.43
N LEU A 78 -4.27 -11.13 0.23
CA LEU A 78 -5.43 -11.22 -0.64
C LEU A 78 -6.08 -12.60 -0.67
N GLY A 79 -5.87 -13.37 0.36
CA GLY A 79 -6.33 -14.72 0.45
C GLY A 79 -5.20 -15.66 0.86
N ALA A 80 -5.54 -16.84 1.22
CA ALA A 80 -4.60 -17.84 1.70
C ALA A 80 -4.89 -19.15 1.01
N ARG A 81 -4.58 -19.17 -0.27
CA ARG A 81 -4.76 -20.37 -1.08
C ARG A 81 -3.89 -21.53 -0.56
N PRO A 82 -4.37 -22.78 -0.57
CA PRO A 82 -5.69 -23.17 -1.12
C PRO A 82 -6.85 -23.02 -0.14
N ALA A 83 -6.61 -22.62 1.12
CA ALA A 83 -7.63 -22.63 2.17
C ALA A 83 -8.73 -21.59 1.92
N MET A 84 -8.35 -20.39 1.46
CA MET A 84 -9.26 -19.29 1.18
C MET A 84 -8.83 -18.54 -0.09
N ILE A 85 -9.75 -17.79 -0.67
CA ILE A 85 -9.52 -16.98 -1.87
C ILE A 85 -10.07 -15.59 -1.61
N GLY A 86 -9.37 -14.57 -2.12
CA GLY A 86 -9.78 -13.18 -2.02
C GLY A 86 -9.34 -12.48 -0.74
N PHE A 87 -10.02 -11.41 -0.39
CA PHE A 87 -9.73 -10.62 0.81
C PHE A 87 -10.23 -11.35 2.06
N VAL A 88 -9.32 -11.80 2.89
CA VAL A 88 -9.63 -12.56 4.13
C VAL A 88 -9.41 -11.69 5.36
N SER A 89 -8.21 -11.18 5.55
CA SER A 89 -7.86 -10.24 6.62
C SER A 89 -6.68 -9.36 6.17
N ASP A 90 -6.55 -8.19 6.77
CA ASP A 90 -5.39 -7.32 6.61
C ASP A 90 -5.06 -6.92 5.14
N GLY A 91 -6.02 -6.97 4.23
CA GLY A 91 -5.87 -6.52 2.83
C GLY A 91 -6.17 -5.04 2.62
N ASP A 92 -6.70 -4.35 3.62
CA ASP A 92 -7.21 -2.98 3.50
C ASP A 92 -6.10 -1.97 3.18
N GLY A 93 -4.93 -2.11 3.80
CA GLY A 93 -3.79 -1.23 3.56
C GLY A 93 -3.31 -1.30 2.11
N ALA A 94 -3.18 -2.51 1.56
CA ALA A 94 -2.80 -2.72 0.17
C ALA A 94 -3.84 -2.12 -0.79
N LEU A 95 -5.12 -2.41 -0.54
CA LEU A 95 -6.21 -1.88 -1.35
C LEU A 95 -6.24 -0.35 -1.33
N ALA A 96 -6.12 0.27 -0.14
CA ALA A 96 -6.14 1.71 0.02
C ALA A 96 -4.95 2.40 -0.67
N ALA A 97 -3.73 1.86 -0.50
CA ALA A 97 -2.54 2.41 -1.14
C ALA A 97 -2.62 2.30 -2.67
N LEU A 98 -3.02 1.15 -3.21
CA LEU A 98 -3.18 0.96 -4.65
C LEU A 98 -4.30 1.84 -5.22
N ALA A 99 -5.41 2.02 -4.49
CA ALA A 99 -6.49 2.91 -4.91
C ALA A 99 -6.05 4.37 -4.96
N ALA A 100 -5.27 4.81 -3.96
CA ALA A 100 -4.66 6.14 -3.97
C ALA A 100 -3.71 6.30 -5.17
N GLY A 101 -2.83 5.32 -5.41
CA GLY A 101 -1.93 5.29 -6.55
C GLY A 101 -2.66 5.33 -7.89
N LEU A 102 -3.69 4.52 -8.07
CA LEU A 102 -4.52 4.50 -9.28
C LEU A 102 -5.22 5.84 -9.51
N LYS A 103 -5.73 6.46 -8.44
CA LYS A 103 -6.33 7.79 -8.51
C LYS A 103 -5.31 8.85 -8.95
N LEU A 104 -4.14 8.86 -8.35
CA LEU A 104 -3.07 9.79 -8.68
C LEU A 104 -2.55 9.59 -10.12
N ALA A 105 -2.39 8.34 -10.55
CA ALA A 105 -2.02 8.01 -11.93
C ALA A 105 -3.05 8.55 -12.96
N LYS A 106 -4.35 8.37 -12.68
CA LYS A 106 -5.42 8.93 -13.52
C LYS A 106 -5.41 10.47 -13.53
N MET A 107 -5.15 11.12 -12.39
CA MET A 107 -5.00 12.58 -12.31
C MET A 107 -3.83 13.04 -13.18
N HIS A 108 -2.66 12.41 -13.00
CA HIS A 108 -1.47 12.70 -13.79
C HIS A 108 -1.73 12.56 -15.29
N ARG A 109 -2.30 11.44 -15.73
CA ARG A 109 -2.68 11.22 -17.14
C ARG A 109 -3.61 12.31 -17.69
N ASN A 110 -4.46 12.87 -16.87
CA ASN A 110 -5.40 13.93 -17.25
C ASN A 110 -4.80 15.34 -17.15
N GLY A 111 -3.51 15.48 -16.82
CA GLY A 111 -2.81 16.74 -16.71
C GLY A 111 -2.92 17.42 -15.34
N ASP A 112 -3.53 16.78 -14.36
CA ASP A 112 -3.56 17.25 -12.96
C ASP A 112 -2.35 16.65 -12.23
N VAL A 113 -1.21 17.32 -12.39
CA VAL A 113 0.10 16.84 -11.94
C VAL A 113 0.48 17.50 -10.62
N LEU A 114 0.84 16.70 -9.63
CA LEU A 114 1.36 17.18 -8.36
C LEU A 114 2.73 17.82 -8.53
N GLU A 115 3.16 18.63 -7.59
CA GLU A 115 4.49 19.26 -7.63
C GLU A 115 5.60 18.23 -7.37
N GLY A 116 5.47 17.47 -6.30
CA GLY A 116 6.43 16.41 -5.92
C GLY A 116 6.05 15.05 -6.47
N ASP A 117 7.02 14.13 -6.47
CA ASP A 117 6.79 12.74 -6.81
C ASP A 117 5.95 12.02 -5.75
N VAL A 118 5.19 11.02 -6.17
CA VAL A 118 4.57 10.07 -5.26
C VAL A 118 5.05 8.66 -5.57
N ILE A 119 5.50 7.95 -4.55
CA ILE A 119 5.86 6.54 -4.65
C ILE A 119 4.87 5.75 -3.82
N VAL A 120 4.11 4.89 -4.47
CA VAL A 120 3.16 3.98 -3.83
C VAL A 120 3.77 2.60 -3.76
N ALA A 121 3.78 1.98 -2.58
CA ALA A 121 4.32 0.64 -2.40
C ALA A 121 3.38 -0.21 -1.53
N THR A 122 3.31 -1.47 -1.88
CA THR A 122 2.63 -2.51 -1.08
C THR A 122 3.06 -3.89 -1.56
N HIS A 123 2.51 -4.93 -0.97
CA HIS A 123 2.72 -6.29 -1.46
C HIS A 123 1.40 -7.04 -1.64
N ILE A 124 1.41 -7.99 -2.54
CA ILE A 124 0.27 -8.83 -2.90
C ILE A 124 0.67 -10.27 -2.66
N CYS A 125 -0.02 -10.96 -1.74
CA CYS A 125 0.30 -12.30 -1.32
C CYS A 125 -0.95 -13.18 -1.30
N PRO A 126 -1.37 -13.76 -2.43
CA PRO A 126 -2.56 -14.59 -2.50
C PRO A 126 -2.37 -15.97 -1.83
N ASP A 127 -1.15 -16.40 -1.59
CA ASP A 127 -0.81 -17.67 -0.94
C ASP A 127 -0.31 -17.49 0.50
N ALA A 128 -0.77 -16.44 1.19
CA ALA A 128 -0.38 -16.17 2.57
C ALA A 128 -0.76 -17.33 3.51
N PRO A 129 0.12 -17.72 4.44
CA PRO A 129 -0.20 -18.74 5.42
C PRO A 129 -1.30 -18.26 6.36
N THR A 130 -2.24 -19.14 6.70
CA THR A 130 -3.31 -18.84 7.66
C THR A 130 -3.04 -19.46 9.02
N GLN A 131 -3.59 -18.81 10.06
CA GLN A 131 -3.66 -19.30 11.42
C GLN A 131 -5.12 -19.29 11.87
N GLU A 132 -5.51 -20.27 12.69
CA GLU A 132 -6.84 -20.28 13.27
C GLU A 132 -7.07 -19.04 14.13
N HIS A 133 -8.15 -18.33 13.84
CA HIS A 133 -8.57 -17.14 14.58
C HIS A 133 -10.08 -16.96 14.42
N PHE A 134 -10.76 -16.54 15.50
CA PHE A 134 -12.19 -16.22 15.43
C PHE A 134 -12.40 -14.71 15.31
N PRO A 135 -13.31 -14.20 14.49
CA PRO A 135 -14.33 -14.91 13.69
C PRO A 135 -13.83 -15.39 12.30
N VAL A 136 -12.68 -14.92 11.86
CA VAL A 136 -12.08 -15.31 10.56
C VAL A 136 -10.63 -15.72 10.73
N PRO A 137 -10.10 -16.61 9.90
CA PRO A 137 -8.69 -16.96 9.92
C PRO A 137 -7.81 -15.70 9.81
N PHE A 138 -6.71 -15.68 10.54
CA PHE A 138 -5.72 -14.62 10.49
C PHE A 138 -4.66 -14.98 9.46
N MET A 139 -4.31 -14.04 8.60
CA MET A 139 -3.26 -14.21 7.61
C MET A 139 -1.91 -13.83 8.17
N GLY A 140 -0.93 -14.70 7.96
CA GLY A 140 0.46 -14.41 8.23
C GLY A 140 1.18 -13.89 6.98
N SER A 141 2.37 -13.34 7.16
CA SER A 141 3.23 -12.99 6.04
C SER A 141 4.15 -14.16 5.68
N PRO A 142 4.37 -14.49 4.40
CA PRO A 142 5.36 -15.47 3.99
C PRO A 142 6.80 -15.00 4.17
N ILE A 143 7.02 -13.69 4.21
CA ILE A 143 8.33 -13.06 4.40
C ILE A 143 8.39 -12.26 5.71
N SER A 144 9.59 -11.93 6.15
CA SER A 144 9.77 -11.15 7.37
C SER A 144 9.42 -9.67 7.16
N MET A 145 9.08 -8.98 8.25
CA MET A 145 8.81 -7.53 8.22
C MET A 145 10.03 -6.73 7.72
N VAL A 146 11.25 -7.19 7.99
CA VAL A 146 12.47 -6.55 7.49
C VAL A 146 12.53 -6.64 5.96
N GLN A 147 12.23 -7.81 5.38
CA GLN A 147 12.19 -7.98 3.93
C GLN A 147 11.10 -7.11 3.29
N CYS A 148 9.91 -7.03 3.91
CA CYS A 148 8.84 -6.11 3.47
C CYS A 148 9.34 -4.67 3.46
N ASN A 149 9.92 -4.21 4.58
CA ASN A 149 10.41 -2.83 4.69
C ASN A 149 11.49 -2.52 3.65
N MET A 150 12.42 -3.42 3.41
CA MET A 150 13.48 -3.24 2.39
C MET A 150 12.92 -3.15 0.97
N ALA A 151 11.81 -3.83 0.69
CA ALA A 151 11.18 -3.79 -0.62
C ALA A 151 10.29 -2.56 -0.83
N GLU A 152 9.59 -2.13 0.23
CA GLU A 152 8.56 -1.09 0.14
C GLU A 152 9.12 0.32 0.34
N VAL A 153 10.03 0.50 1.33
CA VAL A 153 10.66 1.80 1.57
C VAL A 153 11.66 2.10 0.45
N ASP A 154 11.64 3.34 -0.01
CA ASP A 154 12.56 3.83 -1.04
C ASP A 154 13.30 5.06 -0.48
N GLU A 155 14.59 5.14 -0.69
CA GLU A 155 15.43 6.22 -0.18
C GLU A 155 15.06 7.61 -0.75
N ARG A 156 14.31 7.63 -1.85
CA ARG A 156 13.78 8.86 -2.44
C ARG A 156 12.62 9.47 -1.66
N MET A 157 11.96 8.69 -0.79
CA MET A 157 10.83 9.16 0.02
C MET A 157 11.29 10.11 1.12
N ASP A 158 10.81 11.35 1.12
CA ASP A 158 11.09 12.32 2.18
C ASP A 158 10.13 12.17 3.35
N ALA A 159 8.91 11.74 3.09
CA ALA A 159 7.90 11.42 4.10
C ALA A 159 7.11 10.18 3.68
N ILE A 160 6.63 9.42 4.65
CA ILE A 160 5.88 8.18 4.40
C ILE A 160 4.57 8.20 5.18
N LEU A 161 3.47 7.98 4.47
CA LEU A 161 2.18 7.61 5.05
C LEU A 161 2.03 6.09 4.96
N SER A 162 2.01 5.42 6.10
CA SER A 162 1.77 3.98 6.17
C SER A 162 0.31 3.73 6.53
N ILE A 163 -0.39 3.03 5.65
CA ILE A 163 -1.81 2.68 5.81
C ILE A 163 -1.89 1.23 6.27
N ASP A 164 -2.52 1.03 7.41
CA ASP A 164 -2.65 -0.30 8.03
C ASP A 164 -4.00 -0.45 8.72
N THR A 165 -4.45 -1.67 8.84
CA THR A 165 -5.65 -2.00 9.62
C THR A 165 -5.27 -2.03 11.09
N THR A 166 -6.06 -1.35 11.95
CA THR A 166 -5.89 -1.46 13.39
C THR A 166 -7.10 -2.10 14.04
N LYS A 167 -6.85 -2.86 15.10
CA LYS A 167 -7.92 -3.46 15.92
C LYS A 167 -8.31 -2.51 17.04
N GLY A 168 -9.60 -2.39 17.26
CA GLY A 168 -10.12 -1.71 18.43
C GLY A 168 -9.61 -2.34 19.75
N ASN A 169 -9.49 -1.54 20.77
CA ASN A 169 -9.14 -1.97 22.11
C ASN A 169 -10.09 -1.34 23.14
N ARG A 170 -9.82 -1.51 24.44
CA ARG A 170 -10.70 -0.98 25.51
C ARG A 170 -10.71 0.55 25.58
N VAL A 171 -9.73 1.22 25.00
CA VAL A 171 -9.60 2.69 25.00
C VAL A 171 -10.07 3.28 23.69
N ILE A 172 -9.64 2.69 22.57
CA ILE A 172 -10.01 3.11 21.22
C ILE A 172 -10.89 2.01 20.63
N ASN A 173 -12.17 2.24 20.57
CA ASN A 173 -13.17 1.28 20.07
C ASN A 173 -14.19 2.00 19.18
N LEU A 174 -13.70 2.70 18.18
CA LEU A 174 -14.49 3.45 17.21
C LEU A 174 -14.15 2.94 15.81
N ASN A 175 -15.18 2.85 14.97
CA ASN A 175 -14.98 2.66 13.54
C ASN A 175 -14.57 4.01 12.95
N GLY A 176 -13.37 4.09 12.40
CA GLY A 176 -12.86 5.33 11.84
C GLY A 176 -11.37 5.26 11.54
N ILE A 177 -10.80 6.43 11.41
CA ILE A 177 -9.37 6.62 11.13
C ILE A 177 -8.67 7.04 12.42
N ALA A 178 -7.48 6.49 12.64
CA ALA A 178 -6.58 6.93 13.69
C ALA A 178 -5.22 7.26 13.07
N ILE A 179 -4.70 8.43 13.40
CA ILE A 179 -3.34 8.85 13.02
C ILE A 179 -2.46 8.66 14.25
N SER A 180 -1.48 7.77 14.14
CA SER A 180 -0.54 7.52 15.23
C SER A 180 0.73 8.33 15.08
N ASN A 181 1.40 8.58 16.21
CA ASN A 181 2.73 9.15 16.23
C ASN A 181 3.69 8.25 15.45
N THR A 182 4.71 8.84 14.88
CA THR A 182 5.78 8.11 14.21
C THR A 182 7.08 8.12 15.02
N VAL A 183 7.97 7.19 14.72
CA VAL A 183 9.31 7.14 15.29
C VAL A 183 10.33 7.42 14.18
N LYS A 184 11.22 8.36 14.41
CA LYS A 184 12.35 8.63 13.53
C LYS A 184 13.64 8.62 14.35
N GLU A 185 14.55 7.72 13.99
CA GLU A 185 15.91 7.65 14.59
C GLU A 185 15.90 7.60 16.14
N GLY A 186 14.91 6.90 16.72
CA GLY A 186 14.75 6.78 18.17
C GLY A 186 13.94 7.89 18.84
N TYR A 187 13.45 8.86 18.10
CA TYR A 187 12.57 9.91 18.61
C TYR A 187 11.11 9.63 18.25
N ILE A 188 10.20 9.88 19.17
CA ILE A 188 8.77 9.87 18.91
C ILE A 188 8.37 11.27 18.47
N LEU A 189 7.89 11.39 17.24
CA LEU A 189 7.44 12.65 16.66
C LEU A 189 5.95 12.83 16.91
N GLU A 190 5.57 14.05 17.27
CA GLU A 190 4.17 14.44 17.37
C GLU A 190 3.50 14.37 15.99
N VAL A 191 2.21 14.02 15.96
CA VAL A 191 1.42 14.07 14.71
C VAL A 191 1.30 15.54 14.27
N SER A 192 1.53 15.79 12.97
CA SER A 192 1.38 17.13 12.41
C SER A 192 -0.05 17.66 12.58
N ASN A 193 -0.19 18.88 13.10
CA ASN A 193 -1.49 19.55 13.19
C ASN A 193 -2.12 19.75 11.81
N ASP A 194 -1.32 20.10 10.79
CA ASP A 194 -1.81 20.28 9.43
C ASP A 194 -2.41 18.99 8.87
N LEU A 195 -1.82 17.84 9.22
CA LEU A 195 -2.36 16.53 8.83
C LEU A 195 -3.68 16.23 9.55
N MET A 196 -3.81 16.61 10.82
CA MET A 196 -5.06 16.46 11.57
C MET A 196 -6.16 17.39 11.08
N ASP A 197 -5.82 18.57 10.58
CA ASP A 197 -6.79 19.54 10.04
C ASP A 197 -7.37 19.11 8.68
N ILE A 198 -6.76 18.12 8.00
CA ILE A 198 -7.27 17.53 6.75
C ILE A 198 -8.42 16.54 7.04
N TYR A 199 -8.48 15.96 8.23
CA TYR A 199 -9.48 14.98 8.65
C TYR A 199 -10.60 15.60 9.51
#